data_cf1fa3dcd7b12a422a49be0e19960e56
#
_entry.id   cf1fa3dcd7b12a422a49be0e19960e56
#
_cell.length_a   1.000
_cell.length_b   1.000
_cell.length_c   1.000
_cell.angle_alpha   90.00
_cell.angle_beta   90.00
_cell.angle_gamma   90.00
#
_symmetry.space_group_name_H-M   'P 1'
#
loop_
_entity.id
_entity.type
_entity.pdbx_description
1 polymer ?
#
loop_
_entity_poly.entity_id
_entity_poly.type
_entity_poly.pdbx_seq_one_letter_code
_entity_poly.pdbx_strand_id
1 'polypeptide(L)'
;EGRLTNDLTNELNKISSSVWQDIIQAADRAYEPGVLTTFAGYEYSAGSGADLTTLHRNVIFKDTKNLPLMPFSRIDSPNPEKLWDWMDSLRNNGVESMAIPHNSNLSGGLMFMLDDFNGAPIDESYSRKRISNEPVVEITQVKASSETSPFLSKNDEWADFEIENTADNDGGSYTRSALLRGMALKNKSGVNPYKFGFIGSTDTHVSASSFEEDRYL
;
A
#
# COMPACT_ATOMS: atom_id res chain seq x y z
N GLU A 1 -16.97 -6.49 -21.49
CA GLU A 1 -16.13 -7.07 -20.42
C GLU A 1 -15.86 -8.54 -20.74
N GLY A 2 -14.73 -8.80 -21.46
CA GLY A 2 -14.35 -10.15 -21.84
C GLY A 2 -13.81 -10.91 -20.64
N ARG A 3 -14.55 -11.90 -20.13
CA ARG A 3 -13.99 -12.92 -19.26
C ARG A 3 -12.86 -13.62 -20.03
N LEU A 4 -11.67 -13.60 -19.45
CA LEU A 4 -10.55 -14.41 -19.94
C LEU A 4 -11.01 -15.87 -20.02
N THR A 5 -10.62 -16.57 -21.08
CA THR A 5 -10.88 -18.01 -21.16
C THR A 5 -10.13 -18.72 -20.03
N ASN A 6 -10.64 -19.86 -19.57
CA ASN A 6 -9.99 -20.65 -18.51
C ASN A 6 -8.53 -20.98 -18.86
N ASP A 7 -8.23 -21.21 -20.13
CA ASP A 7 -6.87 -21.54 -20.59
C ASP A 7 -5.94 -20.33 -20.43
N LEU A 8 -6.40 -19.15 -20.81
CA LEU A 8 -5.61 -17.92 -20.66
C LEU A 8 -5.38 -17.57 -19.19
N THR A 9 -6.40 -17.75 -18.33
CA THR A 9 -6.26 -17.58 -16.88
C THR A 9 -5.22 -18.55 -16.30
N ASN A 10 -5.24 -19.80 -16.71
CA ASN A 10 -4.28 -20.80 -16.27
C ASN A 10 -2.86 -20.49 -16.73
N GLU A 11 -2.68 -19.99 -17.95
CA GLU A 11 -1.36 -19.56 -18.44
C GLU A 11 -0.84 -18.34 -17.68
N LEU A 12 -1.68 -17.32 -17.45
CA LEU A 12 -1.32 -16.15 -16.65
C LEU A 12 -0.91 -16.55 -15.24
N ASN A 13 -1.65 -17.45 -14.60
CA ASN A 13 -1.31 -17.93 -13.27
C ASN A 13 0.04 -18.66 -13.23
N LYS A 14 0.36 -19.46 -14.25
CA LYS A 14 1.68 -20.13 -14.36
C LYS A 14 2.81 -19.11 -14.49
N ILE A 15 2.64 -18.12 -15.37
CA ILE A 15 3.64 -17.05 -15.56
C ILE A 15 3.82 -16.27 -14.27
N SER A 16 2.74 -15.82 -13.64
CA SER A 16 2.77 -15.05 -12.39
C SER A 16 3.43 -15.85 -11.26
N SER A 17 3.12 -17.14 -11.13
CA SER A 17 3.76 -18.00 -10.14
C SER A 17 5.26 -18.16 -10.41
N SER A 18 5.67 -18.33 -11.68
CA SER A 18 7.09 -18.44 -12.05
C SER A 18 7.85 -17.15 -11.71
N VAL A 19 7.31 -16.00 -12.11
CA VAL A 19 7.92 -14.68 -11.81
C VAL A 19 8.02 -14.45 -10.30
N TRP A 20 6.97 -14.80 -9.56
CA TRP A 20 7.00 -14.69 -8.10
C TRP A 20 8.08 -15.55 -7.46
N GLN A 21 8.26 -16.78 -7.92
CA GLN A 21 9.34 -17.66 -7.44
C GLN A 21 10.73 -17.10 -7.78
N ASP A 22 10.89 -16.48 -8.96
CA ASP A 22 12.13 -15.82 -9.34
C ASP A 22 12.47 -14.64 -8.42
N ILE A 23 11.46 -13.84 -8.03
CA ILE A 23 11.61 -12.74 -7.06
C ILE A 23 12.06 -13.27 -5.69
N ILE A 24 11.41 -14.32 -5.18
CA ILE A 24 11.78 -14.95 -3.91
C ILE A 24 13.23 -15.43 -3.95
N GLN A 25 13.61 -16.14 -5.01
CA GLN A 25 14.97 -16.65 -5.19
C GLN A 25 15.99 -15.52 -5.36
N ALA A 26 15.63 -14.41 -6.02
CA ALA A 26 16.49 -13.26 -6.15
C ALA A 26 16.76 -12.61 -4.79
N ALA A 27 15.74 -12.46 -3.96
CA ALA A 27 15.88 -11.96 -2.60
C ALA A 27 16.82 -12.87 -1.77
N ASP A 28 16.62 -14.19 -1.81
CA ASP A 28 17.49 -15.15 -1.11
C ASP A 28 18.94 -15.08 -1.57
N ARG A 29 19.16 -15.03 -2.88
CA ARG A 29 20.53 -14.99 -3.44
C ARG A 29 21.28 -13.71 -3.08
N ALA A 30 20.57 -12.60 -2.91
CA ALA A 30 21.17 -11.30 -2.61
C ALA A 30 21.29 -11.03 -1.11
N TYR A 31 20.67 -11.85 -0.26
CA TYR A 31 20.72 -11.66 1.18
C TYR A 31 22.11 -12.00 1.74
N GLU A 32 22.78 -11.00 2.31
CA GLU A 32 24.08 -11.14 2.94
C GLU A 32 24.04 -10.56 4.37
N PRO A 33 23.96 -11.39 5.42
CA PRO A 33 23.82 -10.95 6.80
C PRO A 33 24.89 -9.92 7.22
N GLY A 34 24.42 -8.76 7.70
CA GLY A 34 25.30 -7.67 8.13
C GLY A 34 25.82 -6.78 6.99
N VAL A 35 25.56 -7.10 5.73
CA VAL A 35 25.96 -6.33 4.54
C VAL A 35 24.74 -5.84 3.77
N LEU A 36 23.87 -6.75 3.35
CA LEU A 36 22.68 -6.44 2.57
C LEU A 36 21.46 -7.24 3.10
N THR A 37 20.42 -6.53 3.50
CA THR A 37 19.12 -7.13 3.85
C THR A 37 18.18 -6.99 2.68
N THR A 38 17.65 -8.09 2.20
CA THR A 38 16.68 -8.18 1.11
C THR A 38 15.35 -8.74 1.59
N PHE A 39 14.29 -8.34 0.92
CA PHE A 39 12.94 -8.81 1.20
C PHE A 39 12.27 -9.28 -0.09
N ALA A 40 11.52 -10.36 -0.05
CA ALA A 40 10.56 -10.66 -1.09
C ALA A 40 9.35 -9.74 -0.91
N GLY A 41 8.87 -9.16 -2.02
CA GLY A 41 7.73 -8.26 -1.99
C GLY A 41 7.10 -8.10 -3.36
N TYR A 42 5.92 -7.53 -3.39
CA TYR A 42 5.18 -7.21 -4.61
C TYR A 42 4.24 -6.04 -4.38
N GLU A 43 3.75 -5.45 -5.46
CA GLU A 43 2.73 -4.41 -5.38
C GLU A 43 1.33 -4.99 -5.58
N TYR A 44 0.46 -4.77 -4.59
CA TYR A 44 -0.99 -4.96 -4.71
C TYR A 44 -1.58 -3.68 -5.31
N SER A 45 -1.76 -3.68 -6.62
CA SER A 45 -2.22 -2.52 -7.40
C SER A 45 -3.74 -2.50 -7.52
N ALA A 46 -4.45 -2.31 -6.40
CA ALA A 46 -5.89 -2.13 -6.40
C ALA A 46 -6.28 -0.69 -6.76
N GLY A 47 -7.50 -0.53 -7.25
CA GLY A 47 -8.10 0.75 -7.58
C GLY A 47 -9.58 0.59 -7.87
N SER A 48 -10.35 1.66 -7.77
CA SER A 48 -11.78 1.65 -8.08
C SER A 48 -12.06 2.11 -9.50
N GLY A 49 -12.62 1.22 -10.32
CA GLY A 49 -13.33 1.53 -11.56
C GLY A 49 -12.56 2.33 -12.62
N ALA A 50 -13.32 3.13 -13.38
CA ALA A 50 -12.83 3.95 -14.50
C ALA A 50 -12.05 5.21 -14.05
N ASP A 51 -12.08 5.56 -12.78
CA ASP A 51 -11.60 6.84 -12.28
C ASP A 51 -10.12 6.83 -11.88
N LEU A 52 -9.38 5.76 -12.21
CA LEU A 52 -7.93 5.62 -11.96
C LEU A 52 -7.52 5.88 -10.50
N THR A 53 -8.44 5.71 -9.55
CA THR A 53 -8.11 5.87 -8.13
C THR A 53 -7.13 4.80 -7.68
N THR A 54 -6.09 5.20 -6.97
CA THR A 54 -5.05 4.29 -6.51
C THR A 54 -5.30 3.83 -5.07
N LEU A 55 -5.40 2.52 -4.88
CA LEU A 55 -5.42 1.88 -3.57
C LEU A 55 -4.25 0.91 -3.44
N HIS A 56 -3.09 1.36 -3.90
CA HIS A 56 -1.89 0.55 -4.01
C HIS A 56 -1.22 0.30 -2.66
N ARG A 57 -0.64 -0.89 -2.49
CA ARG A 57 0.16 -1.29 -1.33
C ARG A 57 1.36 -2.10 -1.78
N ASN A 58 2.54 -1.76 -1.30
CA ASN A 58 3.68 -2.67 -1.37
C ASN A 58 3.56 -3.69 -0.24
N VAL A 59 3.43 -4.96 -0.58
CA VAL A 59 3.42 -6.06 0.38
C VAL A 59 4.83 -6.61 0.49
N ILE A 60 5.39 -6.60 1.71
CA ILE A 60 6.75 -7.04 2.00
C ILE A 60 6.68 -8.17 3.01
N PHE A 61 7.39 -9.27 2.74
CA PHE A 61 7.51 -10.42 3.62
C PHE A 61 8.79 -10.33 4.46
N LYS A 62 8.69 -10.73 5.72
CA LYS A 62 9.79 -10.69 6.67
C LYS A 62 10.96 -11.60 6.28
N ASP A 63 10.64 -12.75 5.72
CA ASP A 63 11.60 -13.72 5.17
C ASP A 63 11.01 -14.44 3.95
N THR A 64 11.78 -15.31 3.34
CA THR A 64 11.42 -16.01 2.09
C THR A 64 10.87 -17.43 2.32
N LYS A 65 10.73 -17.85 3.58
CA LYS A 65 10.31 -19.21 3.92
C LYS A 65 8.81 -19.38 3.86
N ASN A 66 8.37 -20.48 3.26
CA ASN A 66 6.97 -20.88 3.22
C ASN A 66 6.04 -19.82 2.60
N LEU A 67 6.57 -18.97 1.73
CA LEU A 67 5.76 -17.98 1.04
C LEU A 67 4.73 -18.66 0.13
N PRO A 68 3.56 -18.03 -0.09
CA PRO A 68 2.53 -18.57 -0.95
C PRO A 68 3.03 -18.76 -2.38
N LEU A 69 2.47 -19.72 -3.11
CA LEU A 69 2.81 -19.96 -4.52
C LEU A 69 2.43 -18.80 -5.44
N MET A 70 1.45 -18.02 -5.03
CA MET A 70 0.94 -16.84 -5.73
C MET A 70 0.68 -15.73 -4.71
N PRO A 71 1.05 -14.47 -5.00
CA PRO A 71 0.66 -13.32 -4.20
C PRO A 71 -0.84 -13.02 -4.40
N PHE A 72 -1.50 -12.51 -3.36
CA PHE A 72 -2.87 -12.02 -3.44
C PHE A 72 -2.89 -10.71 -4.25
N SER A 73 -3.75 -10.62 -5.23
CA SER A 73 -3.80 -9.53 -6.19
C SER A 73 -5.19 -8.87 -6.28
N ARG A 74 -5.28 -7.77 -7.04
CA ARG A 74 -6.58 -7.16 -7.36
C ARG A 74 -7.53 -8.09 -8.12
N ILE A 75 -6.99 -9.13 -8.76
CA ILE A 75 -7.80 -10.14 -9.49
C ILE A 75 -8.57 -11.00 -8.48
N ASP A 76 -7.96 -11.27 -7.31
CA ASP A 76 -8.62 -12.00 -6.22
C ASP A 76 -9.66 -11.11 -5.54
N SER A 77 -9.30 -9.85 -5.26
CA SER A 77 -10.24 -8.83 -4.78
C SER A 77 -9.65 -7.42 -4.94
N PRO A 78 -10.44 -6.41 -5.33
CA PRO A 78 -10.03 -5.00 -5.29
C PRO A 78 -10.12 -4.40 -3.87
N ASN A 79 -10.76 -5.09 -2.92
CA ASN A 79 -10.93 -4.62 -1.55
C ASN A 79 -9.65 -4.90 -0.71
N PRO A 80 -8.96 -3.86 -0.22
CA PRO A 80 -7.74 -4.04 0.58
C PRO A 80 -7.97 -4.77 1.92
N GLU A 81 -9.20 -4.78 2.44
CA GLU A 81 -9.52 -5.56 3.64
C GLU A 81 -9.40 -7.07 3.39
N LYS A 82 -9.64 -7.52 2.15
CA LYS A 82 -9.42 -8.91 1.75
C LYS A 82 -7.94 -9.25 1.63
N LEU A 83 -7.11 -8.29 1.24
CA LEU A 83 -5.66 -8.43 1.35
C LEU A 83 -5.24 -8.66 2.82
N TRP A 84 -5.77 -7.86 3.76
CA TRP A 84 -5.47 -8.04 5.18
C TRP A 84 -5.97 -9.39 5.72
N ASP A 85 -7.17 -9.85 5.32
CA ASP A 85 -7.68 -11.19 5.66
C ASP A 85 -6.69 -12.28 5.23
N TRP A 86 -6.16 -12.17 4.01
CA TRP A 86 -5.17 -13.08 3.47
C TRP A 86 -3.84 -13.00 4.25
N MET A 87 -3.34 -11.80 4.53
CA MET A 87 -2.11 -11.59 5.31
C MET A 87 -2.23 -12.17 6.73
N ASP A 88 -3.40 -11.96 7.39
CA ASP A 88 -3.68 -12.55 8.70
C ASP A 88 -3.70 -14.09 8.65
N SER A 89 -4.24 -14.67 7.58
CA SER A 89 -4.22 -16.12 7.38
C SER A 89 -2.79 -16.68 7.23
N LEU A 90 -1.91 -15.95 6.53
CA LEU A 90 -0.50 -16.29 6.40
C LEU A 90 0.23 -16.18 7.74
N ARG A 91 -0.03 -15.10 8.50
CA ARG A 91 0.56 -14.89 9.83
C ARG A 91 0.18 -16.01 10.80
N ASN A 92 -1.05 -16.50 10.78
CA ASN A 92 -1.48 -17.65 11.56
C ASN A 92 -0.73 -18.95 11.19
N ASN A 93 -0.11 -19.01 10.02
CA ASN A 93 0.75 -20.10 9.56
C ASN A 93 2.25 -19.77 9.65
N GLY A 94 2.61 -18.71 10.39
CA GLY A 94 4.00 -18.34 10.65
C GLY A 94 4.66 -17.52 9.54
N VAL A 95 3.91 -16.99 8.57
CA VAL A 95 4.44 -16.13 7.50
C VAL A 95 4.11 -14.67 7.82
N GLU A 96 5.12 -13.93 8.27
CA GLU A 96 4.98 -12.52 8.63
C GLU A 96 5.11 -11.60 7.40
N SER A 97 4.22 -10.62 7.31
CA SER A 97 4.22 -9.61 6.25
C SER A 97 3.66 -8.28 6.74
N MET A 98 3.94 -7.22 5.99
CA MET A 98 3.28 -5.91 6.14
C MET A 98 2.92 -5.35 4.77
N ALA A 99 1.91 -4.51 4.73
CA ALA A 99 1.53 -3.74 3.54
C ALA A 99 1.82 -2.25 3.79
N ILE A 100 2.34 -1.57 2.77
CA ILE A 100 2.67 -0.14 2.81
C ILE A 100 1.79 0.58 1.80
N PRO A 101 0.72 1.26 2.25
CA PRO A 101 -0.06 2.13 1.38
C PRO A 101 0.82 3.24 0.81
N HIS A 102 0.68 3.50 -0.47
CA HIS A 102 1.41 4.56 -1.15
C HIS A 102 0.53 5.26 -2.18
N ASN A 103 0.95 6.42 -2.66
CA ASN A 103 0.20 7.19 -3.65
C ASN A 103 -1.21 7.58 -3.18
N SER A 104 -1.38 7.85 -1.90
CA SER A 104 -2.70 8.13 -1.35
C SER A 104 -3.30 9.44 -1.88
N ASN A 105 -2.46 10.40 -2.31
CA ASN A 105 -2.87 11.64 -2.99
C ASN A 105 -3.74 11.41 -4.24
N LEU A 106 -3.66 10.24 -4.86
CA LEU A 106 -4.44 9.84 -6.04
C LEU A 106 -5.56 8.84 -5.71
N SER A 107 -5.91 8.69 -4.43
CA SER A 107 -6.89 7.67 -4.01
C SER A 107 -8.35 8.11 -4.08
N GLY A 108 -8.64 9.35 -4.45
CA GLY A 108 -10.01 9.87 -4.43
C GLY A 108 -10.65 9.88 -3.04
N GLY A 109 -9.84 10.06 -1.99
CA GLY A 109 -10.31 10.02 -0.59
C GLY A 109 -10.45 8.62 -0.01
N LEU A 110 -10.19 7.57 -0.79
CA LEU A 110 -10.50 6.19 -0.39
C LEU A 110 -9.39 5.51 0.42
N MET A 111 -8.18 6.09 0.48
CA MET A 111 -7.08 5.48 1.23
C MET A 111 -7.32 5.52 2.74
N PHE A 112 -7.83 6.64 3.27
CA PHE A 112 -8.00 6.87 4.70
C PHE A 112 -9.44 7.27 5.05
N MET A 113 -10.39 6.41 4.72
CA MET A 113 -11.82 6.64 4.96
C MET A 113 -12.19 6.58 6.46
N LEU A 114 -13.40 7.02 6.78
CA LEU A 114 -14.03 6.86 8.10
C LEU A 114 -14.95 5.64 8.17
N ASP A 115 -15.21 5.03 7.01
CA ASP A 115 -16.01 3.83 6.84
C ASP A 115 -15.16 2.72 6.19
N ASP A 116 -15.57 1.47 6.33
CA ASP A 116 -14.95 0.33 5.67
C ASP A 116 -15.23 0.34 4.16
N PHE A 117 -14.67 -0.61 3.43
CA PHE A 117 -14.86 -0.70 1.97
C PHE A 117 -16.32 -0.89 1.54
N ASN A 118 -17.17 -1.38 2.41
CA ASN A 118 -18.61 -1.58 2.16
C ASN A 118 -19.47 -0.42 2.66
N GLY A 119 -18.87 0.62 3.24
CA GLY A 119 -19.57 1.80 3.76
C GLY A 119 -20.10 1.65 5.19
N ALA A 120 -19.66 0.64 5.94
CA ALA A 120 -19.96 0.54 7.36
C ALA A 120 -18.93 1.34 8.20
N PRO A 121 -19.37 2.01 9.29
CA PRO A 121 -18.45 2.76 10.16
C PRO A 121 -17.31 1.89 10.69
N ILE A 122 -16.08 2.43 10.64
CA ILE A 122 -14.90 1.77 11.18
C ILE A 122 -15.07 1.49 12.67
N ASP A 123 -14.92 0.23 13.04
CA ASP A 123 -14.97 -0.27 14.41
C ASP A 123 -13.58 -0.62 14.96
N GLU A 124 -13.55 -1.14 16.19
CA GLU A 124 -12.32 -1.57 16.85
C GLU A 124 -11.65 -2.75 16.11
N SER A 125 -12.42 -3.70 15.61
CA SER A 125 -11.91 -4.89 14.90
C SER A 125 -11.19 -4.50 13.62
N TYR A 126 -11.83 -3.66 12.80
CA TYR A 126 -11.22 -3.07 11.61
C TYR A 126 -9.92 -2.33 11.95
N SER A 127 -9.98 -1.47 12.98
CA SER A 127 -8.83 -0.64 13.36
C SER A 127 -7.63 -1.47 13.79
N ARG A 128 -7.84 -2.54 14.55
CA ARG A 128 -6.77 -3.47 14.96
C ARG A 128 -6.21 -4.23 13.77
N LYS A 129 -7.05 -4.74 12.89
CA LYS A 129 -6.64 -5.43 11.67
C LYS A 129 -5.80 -4.53 10.79
N ARG A 130 -6.27 -3.30 10.53
CA ARG A 130 -5.55 -2.36 9.69
C ARG A 130 -4.17 -2.03 10.20
N ILE A 131 -4.04 -1.61 11.46
CA ILE A 131 -2.74 -1.21 12.02
C ILE A 131 -1.76 -2.39 12.15
N SER A 132 -2.25 -3.62 12.27
CA SER A 132 -1.41 -4.81 12.25
C SER A 132 -0.84 -5.10 10.87
N ASN A 133 -1.57 -4.78 9.81
CA ASN A 133 -1.18 -5.06 8.44
C ASN A 133 -0.54 -3.85 7.74
N GLU A 134 -0.93 -2.62 8.10
CA GLU A 134 -0.42 -1.37 7.53
C GLU A 134 0.25 -0.49 8.61
N PRO A 135 1.39 -0.93 9.21
CA PRO A 135 2.07 -0.17 10.27
C PRO A 135 2.87 1.03 9.75
N VAL A 136 3.06 1.13 8.44
CA VAL A 136 3.84 2.18 7.75
C VAL A 136 3.07 2.68 6.55
N VAL A 137 3.21 3.97 6.22
CA VAL A 137 2.65 4.59 5.01
C VAL A 137 3.73 5.40 4.31
N GLU A 138 3.69 5.45 3.00
CA GLU A 138 4.53 6.33 2.19
C GLU A 138 3.90 7.73 2.11
N ILE A 139 4.71 8.78 2.34
CA ILE A 139 4.25 10.17 2.33
C ILE A 139 4.63 10.94 1.08
N THR A 140 5.62 10.47 0.31
CA THR A 140 6.05 11.12 -0.94
C THR A 140 6.77 10.15 -1.86
N GLN A 141 6.68 10.40 -3.17
CA GLN A 141 7.33 9.64 -4.23
C GLN A 141 7.29 10.43 -5.56
N VAL A 142 7.73 9.84 -6.70
CA VAL A 142 7.73 10.53 -8.02
C VAL A 142 6.36 11.05 -8.47
N LYS A 143 5.25 10.47 -7.97
CA LYS A 143 3.88 10.91 -8.28
C LYS A 143 3.38 11.90 -7.22
N ALA A 144 4.29 12.66 -6.62
CA ALA A 144 4.06 13.76 -5.71
C ALA A 144 3.80 13.39 -4.23
N SER A 145 3.63 14.43 -3.42
CA SER A 145 3.42 14.33 -1.98
C SER A 145 2.01 13.85 -1.63
N SER A 146 1.95 12.90 -0.71
CA SER A 146 0.72 12.43 -0.04
C SER A 146 0.60 12.97 1.39
N GLU A 147 1.41 13.94 1.79
CA GLU A 147 1.39 14.48 3.15
C GLU A 147 0.14 15.34 3.39
N THR A 148 -0.02 16.39 2.60
CA THR A 148 -1.16 17.34 2.67
C THR A 148 -1.32 18.07 1.34
N SER A 149 -2.28 19.00 1.26
CA SER A 149 -2.45 19.93 0.15
C SER A 149 -2.75 21.34 0.66
N PRO A 150 -2.56 22.40 -0.17
CA PRO A 150 -2.90 23.77 0.20
C PRO A 150 -4.36 23.96 0.58
N PHE A 151 -5.25 23.14 0.01
CA PHE A 151 -6.67 23.17 0.34
C PHE A 151 -6.95 22.73 1.78
N LEU A 152 -6.22 21.75 2.27
CA LEU A 152 -6.36 21.17 3.61
C LEU A 152 -5.52 21.89 4.66
N SER A 153 -4.41 22.52 4.27
CA SER A 153 -3.44 23.18 5.14
C SER A 153 -3.16 24.61 4.70
N LYS A 154 -4.18 25.47 4.74
CA LYS A 154 -4.18 26.83 4.16
C LYS A 154 -3.12 27.79 4.73
N ASN A 155 -2.63 27.54 5.93
CA ASN A 155 -1.66 28.38 6.62
C ASN A 155 -0.25 27.75 6.65
N ASP A 156 -0.03 26.69 5.91
CA ASP A 156 1.25 25.99 5.80
C ASP A 156 1.94 26.45 4.52
N GLU A 157 3.08 27.12 4.64
CA GLU A 157 3.85 27.64 3.50
C GLU A 157 4.46 26.55 2.61
N TRP A 158 4.50 25.29 3.10
CA TRP A 158 5.04 24.15 2.40
C TRP A 158 3.97 23.19 1.88
N ALA A 159 2.69 23.51 2.06
CA ALA A 159 1.60 22.63 1.67
C ALA A 159 1.50 22.38 0.15
N ASP A 160 2.12 23.21 -0.67
CA ASP A 160 2.19 23.12 -2.13
C ASP A 160 3.48 22.49 -2.65
N PHE A 161 4.36 22.02 -1.74
CA PHE A 161 5.62 21.40 -2.12
C PHE A 161 5.38 20.02 -2.75
N GLU A 162 5.86 19.84 -3.97
CA GLU A 162 5.78 18.59 -4.74
C GLU A 162 4.37 17.97 -4.77
N ILE A 163 3.34 18.79 -4.99
CA ILE A 163 1.98 18.30 -5.14
C ILE A 163 1.65 18.00 -6.62
N GLU A 164 0.78 17.01 -6.85
CA GLU A 164 0.20 16.76 -8.16
C GLU A 164 -0.89 17.80 -8.47
N ASN A 165 -0.88 18.39 -9.68
CA ASN A 165 -1.84 19.42 -10.07
C ASN A 165 -3.30 18.92 -10.11
N THR A 166 -3.50 17.61 -10.23
CA THR A 166 -4.81 16.96 -10.20
C THR A 166 -5.14 16.44 -8.81
N ALA A 167 -4.36 16.84 -7.80
CA ALA A 167 -4.50 16.36 -6.45
C ALA A 167 -5.93 16.50 -5.94
N ASP A 168 -6.40 15.43 -5.36
CA ASP A 168 -7.65 15.35 -4.65
C ASP A 168 -7.63 16.24 -3.40
N ASN A 169 -8.74 16.92 -3.15
CA ASN A 169 -8.90 17.76 -1.96
C ASN A 169 -9.58 17.02 -0.80
N ASP A 170 -9.83 15.72 -0.93
CA ASP A 170 -10.42 14.92 0.14
C ASP A 170 -9.36 14.57 1.20
N GLY A 171 -9.68 14.83 2.46
CA GLY A 171 -8.81 14.46 3.58
C GLY A 171 -8.54 12.97 3.72
N GLY A 172 -9.30 12.09 3.05
CA GLY A 172 -9.02 10.66 2.96
C GLY A 172 -7.86 10.31 2.05
N SER A 173 -7.34 11.27 1.28
CA SER A 173 -6.19 11.10 0.39
C SER A 173 -4.85 11.46 1.04
N TYR A 174 -4.85 12.08 2.23
CA TYR A 174 -3.63 12.64 2.79
C TYR A 174 -3.32 12.15 4.20
N THR A 175 -2.05 11.86 4.44
CA THR A 175 -1.56 11.26 5.68
C THR A 175 -1.75 12.16 6.90
N ARG A 176 -1.56 13.48 6.76
CA ARG A 176 -1.79 14.43 7.85
C ARG A 176 -3.26 14.44 8.32
N SER A 177 -4.19 14.39 7.37
CA SER A 177 -5.62 14.24 7.67
C SER A 177 -5.95 12.86 8.24
N ALA A 178 -5.28 11.81 7.76
CA ALA A 178 -5.44 10.46 8.31
C ALA A 178 -5.07 10.39 9.80
N LEU A 179 -4.01 11.06 10.23
CA LEU A 179 -3.65 11.13 11.65
C LEU A 179 -4.78 11.76 12.49
N LEU A 180 -5.39 12.84 12.01
CA LEU A 180 -6.52 13.49 12.68
C LEU A 180 -7.76 12.58 12.72
N ARG A 181 -8.10 11.95 11.58
CA ARG A 181 -9.17 10.96 11.49
C ARG A 181 -8.94 9.79 12.44
N GLY A 182 -7.69 9.30 12.51
CA GLY A 182 -7.31 8.22 13.41
C GLY A 182 -7.47 8.56 14.90
N MET A 183 -7.16 9.80 15.31
CA MET A 183 -7.41 10.26 16.67
C MET A 183 -8.91 10.34 16.98
N ALA A 184 -9.72 10.85 16.04
CA ALA A 184 -11.17 10.90 16.19
C ALA A 184 -11.78 9.49 16.28
N LEU A 185 -11.35 8.55 15.44
CA LEU A 185 -11.76 7.15 15.48
C LEU A 185 -11.37 6.48 16.79
N LYS A 186 -10.16 6.75 17.31
CA LYS A 186 -9.73 6.23 18.62
C LYS A 186 -10.68 6.65 19.74
N ASN A 187 -11.13 7.89 19.74
CA ASN A 187 -12.08 8.37 20.74
C ASN A 187 -13.44 7.67 20.65
N LYS A 188 -13.83 7.22 19.45
CA LYS A 188 -15.12 6.57 19.20
C LYS A 188 -15.05 5.05 19.36
N SER A 189 -13.99 4.39 18.86
CA SER A 189 -13.84 2.93 18.77
C SER A 189 -12.77 2.35 19.69
N GLY A 190 -12.00 3.19 20.40
CA GLY A 190 -10.92 2.76 21.29
C GLY A 190 -9.57 2.53 20.63
N VAL A 191 -9.51 2.35 19.31
CA VAL A 191 -8.27 2.08 18.56
C VAL A 191 -8.11 3.05 17.40
N ASN A 192 -6.87 3.50 17.15
CA ASN A 192 -6.53 4.36 16.02
C ASN A 192 -6.05 3.49 14.84
N PRO A 193 -6.82 3.39 13.72
CA PRO A 193 -6.41 2.61 12.55
C PRO A 193 -5.27 3.25 11.75
N TYR A 194 -4.97 4.53 12.00
CA TYR A 194 -4.01 5.35 11.26
C TYR A 194 -2.80 5.74 12.13
N LYS A 195 -2.47 4.94 13.15
CA LYS A 195 -1.26 5.11 13.96
C LYS A 195 -0.07 4.41 13.30
N PHE A 196 0.32 4.90 12.14
CA PHE A 196 1.41 4.34 11.33
C PHE A 196 2.69 5.19 11.43
N GLY A 197 3.84 4.60 11.08
CA GLY A 197 5.09 5.30 10.77
C GLY A 197 5.10 5.78 9.32
N PHE A 198 6.13 6.54 8.96
CA PHE A 198 6.25 7.14 7.63
C PHE A 198 7.52 6.70 6.93
N ILE A 199 7.43 6.55 5.60
CA ILE A 199 8.59 6.44 4.70
C ILE A 199 8.41 7.40 3.52
N GLY A 200 9.53 7.81 2.91
CA GLY A 200 9.58 8.40 1.58
C GLY A 200 10.25 7.40 0.64
N SER A 201 9.84 7.36 -0.61
CA SER A 201 10.38 6.45 -1.61
C SER A 201 10.24 7.03 -3.00
N THR A 202 10.78 6.38 -4.01
CA THR A 202 10.78 6.87 -5.40
C THR A 202 9.66 6.28 -6.24
N ASP A 203 9.26 5.05 -5.99
CA ASP A 203 8.28 4.30 -6.79
C ASP A 203 8.61 4.27 -8.30
N THR A 204 9.88 4.28 -8.64
CA THR A 204 10.34 4.39 -10.04
C THR A 204 10.17 3.12 -10.85
N HIS A 205 9.79 1.99 -10.25
CA HIS A 205 9.59 0.68 -10.90
C HIS A 205 10.83 0.15 -11.64
N VAL A 206 12.00 0.67 -11.30
CA VAL A 206 13.30 0.27 -11.86
C VAL A 206 14.30 0.02 -10.74
N SER A 207 15.21 -0.93 -10.95
CA SER A 207 16.18 -1.32 -9.93
C SER A 207 17.35 -0.34 -9.76
N ALA A 208 17.40 0.74 -10.52
CA ALA A 208 18.51 1.70 -10.60
C ALA A 208 18.02 3.15 -10.58
N SER A 209 17.13 3.49 -9.62
CA SER A 209 16.69 4.87 -9.45
C SER A 209 17.83 5.75 -8.93
N SER A 210 17.93 6.97 -9.45
CA SER A 210 18.79 8.01 -8.89
C SER A 210 18.21 8.50 -7.56
N PHE A 211 19.07 8.67 -6.56
CA PHE A 211 18.74 9.30 -5.27
C PHE A 211 19.44 10.65 -5.10
N GLU A 212 20.16 11.10 -6.13
CA GLU A 212 20.81 12.40 -6.14
C GLU A 212 19.82 13.45 -6.61
N GLU A 213 19.57 14.46 -5.79
CA GLU A 213 18.54 15.49 -5.99
C GLU A 213 18.67 16.23 -7.33
N ASP A 214 19.90 16.52 -7.75
CA ASP A 214 20.20 17.17 -9.03
C ASP A 214 20.02 16.29 -10.27
N ARG A 215 19.73 15.01 -10.07
CA ARG A 215 19.54 13.99 -11.13
C ARG A 215 18.20 13.28 -11.04
N TYR A 216 17.39 13.70 -10.08
CA TYR A 216 16.05 13.15 -9.89
C TYR A 216 15.09 13.77 -10.92
N LEU A 217 14.43 12.92 -11.72
CA LEU A 217 13.50 13.32 -12.79
C LEU A 217 12.09 12.82 -12.47
#